data_ac9e16116361a715c59da42dbdca1dc1
#
_entry.id   ac9e16116361a715c59da42dbdca1dc1
#
_cell.length_a   1.000
_cell.length_b   1.000
_cell.length_c   1.000
_cell.angle_alpha   90.00
_cell.angle_beta   90.00
_cell.angle_gamma   90.00
#
_symmetry.space_group_name_H-M   'P 1'
#
loop_
_entity.id
_entity.type
_entity.pdbx_description
1 polymer ?
#
loop_
_entity_poly.entity_id
_entity_poly.type
_entity_poly.pdbx_seq_one_letter_code
_entity_poly.pdbx_strand_id
1 'polypeptide(L)'
;MQPKKNSYTFVLDKEQQEALKLMLKMGNYRPKQVPHTQIAVEAQDCVVNLYKSGKCLVQGKGAEDFVLFFLEPNVLLSATLGYEEILNPELVAPHMGIDESGKGDFFGPLVASAVYVDPDIAQAMQELGVKDCKQLTDKAVFFIGAKTRQLLGPRRFSLVSIGPEAYNRLYAKMRNVNTMLAWAHARCIENLLETVPDCPRAVAD
;
A
#
# COMPACT_ATOMS: atom_id res chain seq x y z
N MET A 1 3.88 -13.36 -14.83
CA MET A 1 3.61 -14.00 -13.53
C MET A 1 3.97 -13.01 -12.45
N GLN A 2 2.99 -12.46 -11.74
CA GLN A 2 3.24 -11.59 -10.60
C GLN A 2 4.02 -12.38 -9.53
N PRO A 3 4.99 -11.78 -8.83
CA PRO A 3 5.65 -12.45 -7.72
C PRO A 3 4.60 -12.72 -6.64
N LYS A 4 4.40 -13.99 -6.29
CA LYS A 4 3.47 -14.39 -5.21
C LYS A 4 3.83 -13.64 -3.94
N LYS A 5 2.84 -12.99 -3.34
CA LYS A 5 3.01 -12.28 -2.07
C LYS A 5 3.20 -13.33 -0.97
N ASN A 6 4.31 -13.23 -0.25
CA ASN A 6 4.69 -14.23 0.75
C ASN A 6 4.24 -13.89 2.19
N SER A 7 3.44 -12.86 2.37
CA SER A 7 2.97 -12.43 3.70
C SER A 7 1.66 -11.69 3.61
N TYR A 8 0.68 -12.12 4.41
CA TYR A 8 -0.65 -11.53 4.52
C TYR A 8 -0.98 -11.28 5.99
N THR A 9 -1.63 -10.15 6.27
CA THR A 9 -2.02 -9.78 7.62
C THR A 9 -3.48 -9.35 7.63
N PHE A 10 -4.24 -9.91 8.56
CA PHE A 10 -5.66 -9.62 8.78
C PHE A 10 -5.89 -9.25 10.24
N VAL A 11 -6.87 -8.42 10.51
CA VAL A 11 -7.39 -8.19 11.86
C VAL A 11 -8.73 -8.90 11.94
N LEU A 12 -8.79 -9.95 12.75
CA LEU A 12 -9.96 -10.81 12.90
C LEU A 12 -10.79 -10.35 14.10
N ASP A 13 -12.10 -10.33 13.92
CA ASP A 13 -13.05 -10.18 15.04
C ASP A 13 -13.08 -11.44 15.92
N LYS A 14 -13.84 -11.40 17.01
CA LYS A 14 -13.86 -12.52 17.97
C LYS A 14 -14.42 -13.81 17.39
N GLU A 15 -15.43 -13.74 16.54
CA GLU A 15 -16.06 -14.90 15.91
C GLU A 15 -15.10 -15.53 14.90
N GLN A 16 -14.45 -14.74 14.09
CA GLN A 16 -13.44 -15.16 13.13
C GLN A 16 -12.21 -15.78 13.83
N GLN A 17 -11.78 -15.23 14.98
CA GLN A 17 -10.69 -15.80 15.78
C GLN A 17 -11.04 -17.19 16.31
N GLU A 18 -12.27 -17.39 16.82
CA GLU A 18 -12.72 -18.70 17.32
C GLU A 18 -12.86 -19.70 16.16
N ALA A 19 -13.44 -19.29 15.04
CA ALA A 19 -13.53 -20.12 13.83
C ALA A 19 -12.16 -20.59 13.36
N LEU A 20 -11.20 -19.66 13.24
CA LEU A 20 -9.83 -19.98 12.84
C LEU A 20 -9.16 -20.96 13.82
N LYS A 21 -9.28 -20.74 15.13
CA LYS A 21 -8.70 -21.63 16.16
C LYS A 21 -9.28 -23.04 16.10
N LEU A 22 -10.60 -23.14 15.93
CA LEU A 22 -11.28 -24.43 15.82
C LEU A 22 -10.78 -25.19 14.59
N MET A 23 -10.75 -24.54 13.44
CA MET A 23 -10.33 -25.17 12.18
C MET A 23 -8.86 -25.58 12.18
N LEU A 24 -7.98 -24.73 12.74
CA LEU A 24 -6.55 -25.06 12.84
C LEU A 24 -6.30 -26.22 13.81
N LYS A 25 -7.14 -26.39 14.86
CA LYS A 25 -7.04 -27.53 15.78
C LYS A 25 -7.57 -28.83 15.17
N MET A 26 -8.59 -28.73 14.29
CA MET A 26 -9.16 -29.90 13.62
C MET A 26 -8.35 -30.34 12.40
N GLY A 27 -7.57 -29.45 11.81
CA GLY A 27 -6.74 -29.72 10.65
C GLY A 27 -5.42 -30.42 11.03
N ASN A 28 -4.78 -31.01 10.02
CA ASN A 28 -3.49 -31.70 10.20
C ASN A 28 -2.32 -30.71 10.05
N TYR A 29 -2.24 -29.77 10.99
CA TYR A 29 -1.18 -28.73 11.02
C TYR A 29 -0.17 -29.03 12.14
N ARG A 30 1.09 -28.66 11.92
CA ARG A 30 2.14 -28.81 12.93
C ARG A 30 2.11 -27.61 13.90
N PRO A 31 1.85 -27.80 15.20
CA PRO A 31 1.84 -26.71 16.16
C PRO A 31 3.22 -26.03 16.26
N LYS A 32 3.24 -24.70 16.40
CA LYS A 32 4.43 -23.89 16.69
C LYS A 32 4.23 -23.09 17.99
N GLN A 33 5.32 -22.85 18.70
CA GLN A 33 5.32 -21.92 19.83
C GLN A 33 5.87 -20.57 19.38
N VAL A 34 5.01 -19.56 19.35
CA VAL A 34 5.37 -18.18 19.01
C VAL A 34 4.88 -17.25 20.13
N PRO A 35 5.73 -16.37 20.66
CA PRO A 35 5.34 -15.46 21.73
C PRO A 35 4.13 -14.62 21.36
N HIS A 36 3.25 -14.34 22.33
CA HIS A 36 2.06 -13.50 22.18
C HIS A 36 0.99 -14.01 21.22
N THR A 37 1.07 -15.26 20.76
CA THR A 37 0.02 -15.88 19.96
C THR A 37 -1.04 -16.57 20.80
N GLN A 38 -2.24 -16.68 20.29
CA GLN A 38 -3.30 -17.57 20.78
C GLN A 38 -3.11 -18.98 20.21
N ILE A 39 -2.74 -19.04 18.92
CA ILE A 39 -2.38 -20.27 18.21
C ILE A 39 -1.36 -19.93 17.13
N ALA A 40 -0.40 -20.82 16.91
CA ALA A 40 0.53 -20.74 15.81
C ALA A 40 0.74 -22.15 15.24
N VAL A 41 0.68 -22.26 13.91
CA VAL A 41 0.83 -23.55 13.21
C VAL A 41 1.66 -23.38 11.96
N GLU A 42 2.30 -24.48 11.57
CA GLU A 42 2.94 -24.64 10.27
C GLU A 42 1.99 -25.44 9.38
N ALA A 43 1.56 -24.80 8.30
CA ALA A 43 0.78 -25.41 7.21
C ALA A 43 1.72 -25.72 6.04
N GLN A 44 1.18 -26.24 4.94
CA GLN A 44 1.96 -26.53 3.74
C GLN A 44 2.58 -25.24 3.19
N ASP A 45 3.92 -25.15 3.25
CA ASP A 45 4.73 -24.01 2.77
C ASP A 45 4.42 -22.63 3.39
N CYS A 46 3.67 -22.58 4.52
CA CYS A 46 3.43 -21.33 5.23
C CYS A 46 3.28 -21.52 6.74
N VAL A 47 3.38 -20.44 7.48
CA VAL A 47 3.15 -20.36 8.94
C VAL A 47 1.98 -19.41 9.19
N VAL A 48 1.05 -19.85 10.02
CA VAL A 48 -0.12 -19.08 10.44
C VAL A 48 -0.01 -18.74 11.90
N ASN A 49 -0.04 -17.46 12.23
CA ASN A 49 0.05 -16.95 13.60
C ASN A 49 -1.17 -16.10 13.92
N LEU A 50 -1.99 -16.51 14.87
CA LEU A 50 -3.04 -15.70 15.46
C LEU A 50 -2.56 -15.10 16.77
N TYR A 51 -2.35 -13.79 16.80
CA TYR A 51 -1.88 -13.07 17.99
C TYR A 51 -3.04 -12.75 18.95
N LYS A 52 -2.70 -12.52 20.22
CA LYS A 52 -3.67 -12.12 21.28
C LYS A 52 -4.40 -10.82 20.95
N SER A 53 -3.83 -9.97 20.11
CA SER A 53 -4.45 -8.73 19.61
C SER A 53 -5.55 -8.95 18.57
N GLY A 54 -5.79 -10.20 18.14
CA GLY A 54 -6.69 -10.52 17.02
C GLY A 54 -6.03 -10.43 15.64
N LYS A 55 -4.76 -10.04 15.57
CA LYS A 55 -4.01 -10.00 14.32
C LYS A 55 -3.66 -11.42 13.86
N CYS A 56 -4.04 -11.78 12.64
CA CYS A 56 -3.66 -13.02 11.98
C CYS A 56 -2.58 -12.72 10.93
N LEU A 57 -1.45 -13.40 11.02
CA LEU A 57 -0.33 -13.29 10.10
C LEU A 57 -0.10 -14.63 9.43
N VAL A 58 -0.17 -14.65 8.08
CA VAL A 58 0.15 -15.81 7.25
C VAL A 58 1.40 -15.51 6.45
N GLN A 59 2.45 -16.32 6.60
CA GLN A 59 3.75 -16.08 5.94
C GLN A 59 4.33 -17.35 5.35
N GLY A 60 4.90 -17.26 4.15
CA GLY A 60 5.57 -18.34 3.44
C GLY A 60 5.18 -18.40 1.98
N LYS A 61 5.78 -19.31 1.23
CA LYS A 61 5.50 -19.47 -0.21
C LYS A 61 4.07 -19.91 -0.49
N GLY A 62 3.45 -20.66 0.42
CA GLY A 62 2.06 -21.12 0.35
C GLY A 62 1.06 -20.18 1.03
N ALA A 63 1.48 -18.97 1.45
CA ALA A 63 0.62 -18.04 2.18
C ALA A 63 -0.59 -17.58 1.35
N GLU A 64 -0.40 -17.33 0.07
CA GLU A 64 -1.46 -16.92 -0.85
C GLU A 64 -2.50 -18.02 -1.00
N ASP A 65 -2.05 -19.25 -1.25
CA ASP A 65 -2.94 -20.40 -1.40
C ASP A 65 -3.72 -20.68 -0.10
N PHE A 66 -3.07 -20.54 1.06
CA PHE A 66 -3.73 -20.68 2.36
C PHE A 66 -4.81 -19.60 2.56
N VAL A 67 -4.54 -18.36 2.17
CA VAL A 67 -5.53 -17.28 2.28
C VAL A 67 -6.71 -17.54 1.35
N LEU A 68 -6.45 -17.77 0.07
CA LEU A 68 -7.50 -17.98 -0.96
C LEU A 68 -8.38 -19.18 -0.70
N PHE A 69 -7.79 -20.32 -0.34
CA PHE A 69 -8.53 -21.59 -0.28
C PHE A 69 -8.94 -21.99 1.13
N PHE A 70 -8.40 -21.34 2.16
CA PHE A 70 -8.73 -21.67 3.54
C PHE A 70 -9.27 -20.47 4.32
N LEU A 71 -8.50 -19.36 4.42
CA LEU A 71 -8.86 -18.26 5.31
C LEU A 71 -10.09 -17.48 4.82
N GLU A 72 -10.12 -17.11 3.55
CA GLU A 72 -11.23 -16.35 2.96
C GLU A 72 -12.55 -17.10 2.99
N PRO A 73 -12.66 -18.34 2.48
CA PRO A 73 -13.95 -19.01 2.41
C PRO A 73 -14.47 -19.50 3.76
N ASN A 74 -13.60 -19.80 4.72
CA ASN A 74 -14.00 -20.47 5.96
C ASN A 74 -13.98 -19.58 7.20
N VAL A 75 -13.21 -18.47 7.18
CA VAL A 75 -13.02 -17.59 8.34
C VAL A 75 -13.50 -16.17 8.03
N LEU A 76 -13.04 -15.60 6.91
CA LEU A 76 -13.43 -14.24 6.53
C LEU A 76 -14.82 -14.20 5.88
N LEU A 77 -15.30 -15.32 5.34
CA LEU A 77 -16.54 -15.46 4.58
C LEU A 77 -16.65 -14.42 3.45
N SER A 78 -15.54 -14.07 2.88
CA SER A 78 -15.39 -13.09 1.81
C SER A 78 -14.26 -13.50 0.87
N ALA A 79 -14.45 -13.33 -0.43
CA ALA A 79 -13.41 -13.52 -1.44
C ALA A 79 -12.87 -12.14 -1.81
N THR A 80 -11.76 -11.74 -1.20
CA THR A 80 -11.14 -10.41 -1.42
C THR A 80 -9.88 -10.49 -2.24
N LEU A 81 -9.08 -11.52 -2.05
CA LEU A 81 -7.80 -11.68 -2.73
C LEU A 81 -8.00 -11.98 -4.23
N GLY A 82 -7.42 -11.18 -5.09
CA GLY A 82 -7.59 -11.31 -6.54
C GLY A 82 -8.86 -10.66 -7.11
N TYR A 83 -9.71 -10.10 -6.24
CA TYR A 83 -10.92 -9.36 -6.62
C TYR A 83 -10.89 -7.91 -6.13
N GLU A 84 -9.72 -7.40 -5.71
CA GLU A 84 -9.57 -6.06 -5.13
C GLU A 84 -10.10 -4.98 -6.06
N GLU A 85 -9.87 -5.11 -7.37
CA GLU A 85 -10.35 -4.15 -8.38
C GLU A 85 -11.87 -4.22 -8.56
N ILE A 86 -12.46 -5.41 -8.43
CA ILE A 86 -13.92 -5.61 -8.55
C ILE A 86 -14.62 -5.10 -7.29
N LEU A 87 -14.02 -5.31 -6.13
CA LEU A 87 -14.57 -4.89 -4.83
C LEU A 87 -14.35 -3.41 -4.55
N ASN A 88 -13.28 -2.84 -5.09
CA ASN A 88 -12.92 -1.44 -4.94
C ASN A 88 -12.61 -0.78 -6.31
N PRO A 89 -13.58 -0.65 -7.20
CA PRO A 89 -13.39 -0.09 -8.54
C PRO A 89 -12.86 1.35 -8.49
N GLU A 90 -13.01 2.02 -7.36
CA GLU A 90 -12.48 3.37 -7.14
C GLU A 90 -10.95 3.42 -7.10
N LEU A 91 -10.26 2.32 -6.76
CA LEU A 91 -8.79 2.28 -6.73
C LEU A 91 -8.17 2.39 -8.12
N VAL A 92 -8.86 1.88 -9.13
CA VAL A 92 -8.42 1.89 -10.53
C VAL A 92 -9.13 2.94 -11.37
N ALA A 93 -10.25 3.52 -10.89
CA ALA A 93 -10.95 4.59 -11.58
C ALA A 93 -10.05 5.83 -11.77
N PRO A 94 -10.21 6.59 -12.86
CA PRO A 94 -9.36 7.76 -13.12
C PRO A 94 -9.31 8.72 -11.94
N HIS A 95 -8.10 9.03 -11.46
CA HIS A 95 -7.87 9.96 -10.36
C HIS A 95 -6.42 10.47 -10.32
N MET A 96 -6.17 11.49 -9.53
CA MET A 96 -4.83 11.91 -9.10
C MET A 96 -4.57 11.37 -7.70
N GLY A 97 -3.49 10.60 -7.53
CA GLY A 97 -2.94 10.26 -6.22
C GLY A 97 -1.89 11.29 -5.81
N ILE A 98 -1.91 11.75 -4.55
CA ILE A 98 -1.04 12.81 -4.04
C ILE A 98 -0.42 12.37 -2.74
N ASP A 99 0.89 12.54 -2.63
CA ASP A 99 1.65 12.23 -1.40
C ASP A 99 2.91 13.09 -1.31
N GLU A 100 3.56 13.08 -0.14
CA GLU A 100 4.80 13.78 0.10
C GLU A 100 5.95 12.86 0.54
N SER A 101 7.18 13.33 0.33
CA SER A 101 8.40 12.73 0.86
C SER A 101 9.29 13.81 1.50
N GLY A 102 10.05 13.43 2.52
CA GLY A 102 10.95 14.34 3.24
C GLY A 102 10.27 15.13 4.37
N LYS A 103 9.02 14.82 4.73
CA LYS A 103 8.36 15.41 5.90
C LYS A 103 8.98 14.87 7.18
N GLY A 104 9.59 15.79 7.95
CA GLY A 104 10.30 15.45 9.18
C GLY A 104 11.75 15.01 8.98
N ASP A 105 12.22 14.89 7.76
CA ASP A 105 13.64 14.62 7.48
C ASP A 105 14.49 15.81 7.83
N PHE A 106 15.67 15.55 8.41
CA PHE A 106 16.62 16.61 8.78
C PHE A 106 17.40 17.12 7.56
N PHE A 107 17.63 16.28 6.57
CA PHE A 107 18.35 16.61 5.34
C PHE A 107 17.49 16.39 4.12
N GLY A 108 17.70 17.21 3.10
CA GLY A 108 17.01 17.06 1.82
C GLY A 108 15.81 17.99 1.64
N PRO A 109 15.19 17.97 0.47
CA PRO A 109 14.01 18.74 0.17
C PRO A 109 12.73 18.05 0.70
N LEU A 110 11.71 18.86 1.02
CA LEU A 110 10.34 18.39 1.08
C LEU A 110 9.78 18.32 -0.34
N VAL A 111 9.30 17.17 -0.76
CA VAL A 111 8.80 16.95 -2.12
C VAL A 111 7.34 16.50 -2.04
N ALA A 112 6.44 17.26 -2.65
CA ALA A 112 5.08 16.83 -2.93
C ALA A 112 4.98 16.30 -4.36
N SER A 113 4.18 15.29 -4.58
CA SER A 113 3.94 14.70 -5.90
C SER A 113 2.46 14.46 -6.14
N ALA A 114 2.01 14.65 -7.38
CA ALA A 114 0.72 14.19 -7.87
C ALA A 114 0.94 13.34 -9.11
N VAL A 115 0.22 12.23 -9.19
CA VAL A 115 0.28 11.28 -10.31
C VAL A 115 -1.13 11.00 -10.79
N TYR A 116 -1.39 11.18 -12.08
CA TYR A 116 -2.64 10.75 -12.70
C TYR A 116 -2.59 9.26 -13.04
N VAL A 117 -3.62 8.55 -12.60
CA VAL A 117 -3.79 7.11 -12.81
C VAL A 117 -5.15 6.87 -13.46
N ASP A 118 -5.16 6.06 -14.49
CA ASP A 118 -6.32 5.44 -15.11
C ASP A 118 -6.19 3.91 -15.02
N PRO A 119 -7.19 3.11 -15.40
CA PRO A 119 -7.12 1.64 -15.28
C PRO A 119 -5.90 1.01 -15.95
N ASP A 120 -5.50 1.50 -17.13
CA ASP A 120 -4.35 0.96 -17.87
C ASP A 120 -3.03 1.26 -17.15
N ILE A 121 -2.89 2.47 -16.61
CA ILE A 121 -1.74 2.88 -15.81
C ILE A 121 -1.71 2.12 -14.49
N ALA A 122 -2.85 1.93 -13.82
CA ALA A 122 -2.94 1.17 -12.58
C ALA A 122 -2.44 -0.27 -12.78
N GLN A 123 -2.92 -0.94 -13.82
CA GLN A 123 -2.49 -2.29 -14.16
C GLN A 123 -0.98 -2.34 -14.45
N ALA A 124 -0.47 -1.44 -15.28
CA ALA A 124 0.94 -1.38 -15.63
C ALA A 124 1.83 -1.10 -14.40
N MET A 125 1.38 -0.26 -13.45
CA MET A 125 2.08 -0.03 -12.18
C MET A 125 2.11 -1.28 -11.30
N GLN A 126 1.02 -2.04 -11.23
CA GLN A 126 0.99 -3.31 -10.50
C GLN A 126 1.97 -4.31 -11.11
N GLU A 127 2.02 -4.44 -12.44
CA GLU A 127 2.95 -5.32 -13.14
C GLU A 127 4.42 -4.92 -12.90
N LEU A 128 4.70 -3.63 -12.76
CA LEU A 128 6.02 -3.11 -12.37
C LEU A 128 6.37 -3.35 -10.90
N GLY A 129 5.40 -3.77 -10.07
CA GLY A 129 5.58 -3.98 -8.64
C GLY A 129 5.60 -2.69 -7.82
N VAL A 130 4.93 -1.63 -8.29
CA VAL A 130 4.73 -0.39 -7.53
C VAL A 130 3.94 -0.69 -6.26
N LYS A 131 4.47 -0.28 -5.13
CA LYS A 131 3.86 -0.42 -3.79
C LYS A 131 4.47 0.58 -2.82
N ASP A 132 3.96 0.63 -1.59
CA ASP A 132 4.52 1.46 -0.52
C ASP A 132 6.05 1.32 -0.45
N CYS A 133 6.76 2.43 -0.61
CA CYS A 133 8.22 2.47 -0.64
C CYS A 133 8.87 1.94 0.66
N LYS A 134 8.16 2.02 1.79
CA LYS A 134 8.59 1.45 3.08
C LYS A 134 8.74 -0.08 3.06
N GLN A 135 8.14 -0.74 2.05
CA GLN A 135 8.24 -2.18 1.82
C GLN A 135 9.31 -2.55 0.79
N LEU A 136 10.03 -1.57 0.26
CA LEU A 136 11.03 -1.74 -0.79
C LEU A 136 12.43 -1.44 -0.26
N THR A 137 13.44 -2.02 -0.90
CA THR A 137 14.84 -1.59 -0.70
C THR A 137 15.11 -0.35 -1.54
N ASP A 138 16.08 0.48 -1.16
CA ASP A 138 16.46 1.68 -1.91
C ASP A 138 16.74 1.37 -3.38
N LYS A 139 17.43 0.27 -3.66
CA LYS A 139 17.72 -0.18 -5.03
C LYS A 139 16.43 -0.46 -5.81
N ALA A 140 15.44 -1.07 -5.17
CA ALA A 140 14.14 -1.33 -5.80
C ALA A 140 13.36 -0.04 -6.03
N VAL A 141 13.38 0.90 -5.06
CA VAL A 141 12.76 2.23 -5.21
C VAL A 141 13.32 2.97 -6.41
N PHE A 142 14.64 3.03 -6.57
CA PHE A 142 15.28 3.66 -7.72
C PHE A 142 14.88 3.00 -9.05
N PHE A 143 14.91 1.68 -9.11
CA PHE A 143 14.58 0.93 -10.33
C PHE A 143 13.10 1.11 -10.71
N ILE A 144 12.19 0.88 -9.77
CA ILE A 144 10.74 0.99 -10.00
C ILE A 144 10.39 2.44 -10.30
N GLY A 145 10.94 3.42 -9.56
CA GLY A 145 10.69 4.83 -9.78
C GLY A 145 11.10 5.29 -11.18
N ALA A 146 12.26 4.84 -11.69
CA ALA A 146 12.68 5.14 -13.06
C ALA A 146 11.72 4.57 -14.10
N LYS A 147 11.24 3.34 -13.91
CA LYS A 147 10.27 2.69 -14.79
C LYS A 147 8.89 3.35 -14.72
N THR A 148 8.43 3.71 -13.53
CA THR A 148 7.18 4.45 -13.33
C THR A 148 7.21 5.81 -14.05
N ARG A 149 8.32 6.56 -13.93
CA ARG A 149 8.47 7.82 -14.67
C ARG A 149 8.43 7.63 -16.19
N GLN A 150 9.02 6.55 -16.69
CA GLN A 150 8.98 6.20 -18.11
C GLN A 150 7.55 5.86 -18.57
N LEU A 151 6.81 5.08 -17.76
CA LEU A 151 5.43 4.71 -18.01
C LEU A 151 4.50 5.93 -18.06
N LEU A 152 4.61 6.82 -17.07
CA LEU A 152 3.78 8.01 -16.96
C LEU A 152 4.07 9.05 -18.05
N GLY A 153 5.31 9.11 -18.53
CA GLY A 153 5.75 10.20 -19.40
C GLY A 153 5.66 11.57 -18.69
N PRO A 154 5.94 12.66 -19.39
CA PRO A 154 6.04 14.00 -18.77
C PRO A 154 4.69 14.64 -18.41
N ARG A 155 3.57 14.06 -18.85
CA ARG A 155 2.25 14.70 -18.75
C ARG A 155 1.34 14.16 -17.65
N ARG A 156 1.73 13.05 -17.01
CA ARG A 156 0.88 12.36 -16.02
C ARG A 156 1.40 12.42 -14.59
N PHE A 157 2.39 13.28 -14.33
CA PHE A 157 2.82 13.57 -12.97
C PHE A 157 3.28 15.01 -12.82
N SER A 158 3.19 15.52 -11.60
CA SER A 158 3.72 16.81 -11.19
C SER A 158 4.50 16.66 -9.90
N LEU A 159 5.60 17.41 -9.77
CA LEU A 159 6.45 17.43 -8.60
C LEU A 159 6.68 18.88 -8.14
N VAL A 160 6.49 19.12 -6.85
CA VAL A 160 6.87 20.37 -6.19
C VAL A 160 7.96 20.07 -5.17
N SER A 161 9.17 20.50 -5.46
CA SER A 161 10.33 20.32 -4.58
C SER A 161 10.64 21.61 -3.82
N ILE A 162 10.62 21.54 -2.50
CA ILE A 162 10.88 22.65 -1.60
C ILE A 162 12.22 22.39 -0.91
N GLY A 163 13.29 22.98 -1.43
CA GLY A 163 14.62 22.87 -0.82
C GLY A 163 14.69 23.57 0.54
N PRO A 164 15.74 23.31 1.36
CA PRO A 164 15.82 23.78 2.75
C PRO A 164 15.68 25.29 2.90
N GLU A 165 16.28 26.08 2.01
CA GLU A 165 16.17 27.55 2.06
C GLU A 165 14.73 28.01 1.78
N ALA A 166 14.08 27.45 0.76
CA ALA A 166 12.69 27.77 0.43
C ALA A 166 11.74 27.29 1.55
N TYR A 167 12.01 26.13 2.15
CA TYR A 167 11.30 25.61 3.30
C TYR A 167 11.31 26.62 4.45
N ASN A 168 12.49 27.10 4.84
CA ASN A 168 12.62 28.06 5.94
C ASN A 168 11.88 29.38 5.66
N ARG A 169 11.95 29.90 4.42
CA ARG A 169 11.19 31.10 4.02
C ARG A 169 9.68 30.89 4.10
N LEU A 170 9.19 29.76 3.58
CA LEU A 170 7.76 29.43 3.61
C LEU A 170 7.28 29.19 5.03
N TYR A 171 8.06 28.45 5.83
CA TYR A 171 7.73 28.19 7.23
C TYR A 171 7.67 29.49 8.06
N ALA A 172 8.56 30.43 7.84
CA ALA A 172 8.53 31.73 8.51
C ALA A 172 7.22 32.51 8.25
N LYS A 173 6.64 32.33 7.05
CA LYS A 173 5.36 32.99 6.68
C LYS A 173 4.15 32.19 7.19
N MET A 174 4.12 30.89 6.98
CA MET A 174 2.97 30.05 7.25
C MET A 174 2.91 29.54 8.69
N ARG A 175 4.06 29.41 9.34
CA ARG A 175 4.26 28.90 10.72
C ARG A 175 3.59 27.54 10.98
N ASN A 176 3.30 26.79 9.91
CA ASN A 176 2.62 25.51 10.00
C ASN A 176 3.01 24.64 8.79
N VAL A 177 3.59 23.48 9.07
CA VAL A 177 4.03 22.52 8.05
C VAL A 177 2.83 21.96 7.26
N ASN A 178 1.70 21.70 7.92
CA ASN A 178 0.51 21.17 7.23
C ASN A 178 -0.06 22.20 6.24
N THR A 179 -0.03 23.50 6.58
CA THR A 179 -0.43 24.55 5.65
C THR A 179 0.50 24.61 4.44
N MET A 180 1.81 24.43 4.66
CA MET A 180 2.79 24.39 3.58
C MET A 180 2.61 23.15 2.69
N LEU A 181 2.31 22.00 3.29
CA LEU A 181 1.98 20.77 2.56
C LEU A 181 0.72 20.93 1.73
N ALA A 182 -0.35 21.43 2.34
CA ALA A 182 -1.61 21.69 1.62
C ALA A 182 -1.40 22.61 0.41
N TRP A 183 -0.55 23.65 0.54
CA TRP A 183 -0.16 24.50 -0.57
C TRP A 183 0.63 23.72 -1.64
N ALA A 184 1.60 22.87 -1.24
CA ALA A 184 2.40 22.09 -2.18
C ALA A 184 1.55 21.05 -2.91
N HIS A 185 0.64 20.37 -2.22
CA HIS A 185 -0.32 19.43 -2.82
C HIS A 185 -1.25 20.14 -3.82
N ALA A 186 -1.83 21.28 -3.42
CA ALA A 186 -2.67 22.09 -4.32
C ALA A 186 -1.90 22.50 -5.59
N ARG A 187 -0.63 22.91 -5.43
CA ARG A 187 0.22 23.27 -6.57
C ARG A 187 0.51 22.09 -7.50
N CYS A 188 0.71 20.89 -6.94
CA CYS A 188 0.86 19.67 -7.76
C CYS A 188 -0.42 19.36 -8.55
N ILE A 189 -1.59 19.52 -7.93
CA ILE A 189 -2.90 19.32 -8.59
C ILE A 189 -3.08 20.34 -9.71
N GLU A 190 -2.89 21.63 -9.44
CA GLU A 190 -3.02 22.70 -10.42
C GLU A 190 -2.13 22.45 -11.66
N ASN A 191 -0.85 22.16 -11.43
CA ASN A 191 0.08 21.86 -12.51
C ASN A 191 -0.34 20.64 -13.34
N LEU A 192 -0.87 19.59 -12.69
CA LEU A 192 -1.27 18.37 -13.38
C LEU A 192 -2.59 18.56 -14.15
N LEU A 193 -3.51 19.38 -13.65
CA LEU A 193 -4.74 19.75 -14.36
C LEU A 193 -4.48 20.50 -15.68
N GLU A 194 -3.34 21.18 -15.83
CA GLU A 194 -2.96 21.80 -17.12
C GLU A 194 -2.75 20.74 -18.22
N THR A 195 -2.37 19.52 -17.85
CA THR A 195 -2.11 18.41 -18.79
C THR A 195 -3.20 17.35 -18.80
N VAL A 196 -3.99 17.23 -17.73
CA VAL A 196 -5.09 16.28 -17.56
C VAL A 196 -6.31 17.03 -16.99
N PRO A 197 -6.95 17.93 -17.77
CA PRO A 197 -8.01 18.81 -17.27
C PRO A 197 -9.28 18.05 -16.85
N ASP A 198 -9.54 16.89 -17.45
CA ASP A 198 -10.75 16.09 -17.20
C ASP A 198 -10.60 15.09 -16.05
N CYS A 199 -9.56 15.21 -15.22
CA CYS A 199 -9.39 14.33 -14.08
C CYS A 199 -10.51 14.53 -13.06
N PRO A 200 -11.31 13.48 -12.73
CA PRO A 200 -12.56 13.65 -11.97
C PRO A 200 -12.34 13.87 -10.48
N ARG A 201 -11.19 13.46 -9.93
CA ARG A 201 -10.91 13.53 -8.48
C ARG A 201 -9.43 13.52 -8.18
N ALA A 202 -9.10 14.06 -7.00
CA ALA A 202 -7.78 13.98 -6.40
C ALA A 202 -7.90 13.31 -5.02
N VAL A 203 -6.97 12.41 -4.71
CA VAL A 203 -6.91 11.66 -3.45
C VAL A 203 -5.57 11.96 -2.79
N ALA A 204 -5.59 12.51 -1.60
CA ALA A 204 -4.41 12.74 -0.75
C ALA A 204 -4.54 11.88 0.51
N ASP A 205 -3.41 11.36 0.99
CA ASP A 205 -3.31 10.59 2.23
C ASP A 205 -3.33 11.51 3.47
#